data_c5f987c7097375604027e164e981d08d
#
_entry.id   c5f987c7097375604027e164e981d08d
#
_cell.length_a   1.000
_cell.length_b   1.000
_cell.length_c   1.000
_cell.angle_alpha   90.00
_cell.angle_beta   90.00
_cell.angle_gamma   90.00
#
_symmetry.space_group_name_H-M   'P 1'
#
loop_
_entity.id
_entity.type
_entity.pdbx_description
1 polymer ?
#
loop_
_entity_poly.entity_id
_entity_poly.type
_entity_poly.pdbx_seq_one_letter_code
_entity_poly.pdbx_strand_id
1 'polypeptide(L)'
;LDSVTNYELHKGLYSGHNDHNYFEIAHTIRREFDENGGIYKGLRLYSFVDNHDVDRIASKLNVPEHIFTVYTLLFTLPGIPSIYYGSEWGIQGRKEGGNDDPLRPAVDIEEALLHPDNPQLLKWVTLLGRIHSQEPALADGRYQELLLTNRQYAFARILGEEGIVVAV
;
A
#
# COMPACT_ATOMS: atom_id res chain seq x y z
N LEU A 1 17.86 14.22 -4.49
CA LEU A 1 16.81 13.63 -3.67
C LEU A 1 16.22 12.45 -4.46
N ASP A 2 16.36 11.24 -3.94
CA ASP A 2 15.99 10.04 -4.70
C ASP A 2 14.52 9.64 -4.47
N SER A 3 13.94 9.99 -3.32
CA SER A 3 12.55 9.72 -2.99
C SER A 3 12.02 10.65 -1.90
N VAL A 4 10.71 10.75 -1.78
CA VAL A 4 9.98 11.39 -0.68
C VAL A 4 8.84 10.50 -0.23
N THR A 5 8.40 10.68 1.00
CA THR A 5 7.34 9.87 1.62
C THR A 5 5.97 10.24 1.04
N ASN A 6 5.22 9.24 0.57
CA ASN A 6 3.93 9.41 -0.10
C ASN A 6 2.75 9.40 0.90
N TYR A 7 2.52 10.50 1.59
CA TYR A 7 1.37 10.65 2.50
C TYR A 7 0.03 10.77 1.77
N GLU A 8 0.04 11.21 0.51
CA GLU A 8 -1.18 11.34 -0.27
C GLU A 8 -1.75 9.97 -0.63
N LEU A 9 -0.90 9.07 -1.14
CA LEU A 9 -1.30 7.69 -1.40
C LEU A 9 -1.68 6.96 -0.10
N HIS A 10 -0.92 7.15 0.99
CA HIS A 10 -1.28 6.61 2.31
C HIS A 10 -2.72 6.99 2.68
N LYS A 11 -3.07 8.28 2.57
CA LYS A 11 -4.45 8.73 2.85
C LYS A 11 -5.45 8.08 1.91
N GLY A 12 -5.21 8.11 0.60
CA GLY A 12 -6.09 7.53 -0.40
C GLY A 12 -6.36 6.03 -0.18
N LEU A 13 -5.34 5.28 0.24
CA LEU A 13 -5.48 3.84 0.46
C LEU A 13 -6.48 3.52 1.58
N TYR A 14 -6.38 4.14 2.76
CA TYR A 14 -7.33 3.81 3.83
C TYR A 14 -8.69 4.49 3.65
N SER A 15 -8.74 5.77 3.22
CA SER A 15 -10.02 6.46 3.03
C SER A 15 -10.81 5.90 1.85
N GLY A 16 -10.15 5.62 0.73
CA GLY A 16 -10.79 5.02 -0.43
C GLY A 16 -11.46 3.68 -0.14
N HIS A 17 -10.86 2.86 0.74
CA HIS A 17 -11.48 1.62 1.19
C HIS A 17 -12.64 1.87 2.17
N ASN A 18 -12.46 2.74 3.16
CA ASN A 18 -13.45 3.04 4.17
C ASN A 18 -14.71 3.70 3.60
N ASP A 19 -14.52 4.58 2.61
CA ASP A 19 -15.60 5.34 1.96
C ASP A 19 -16.15 4.63 0.71
N HIS A 20 -15.63 3.42 0.40
CA HIS A 20 -15.92 2.70 -0.83
C HIS A 20 -15.78 3.59 -2.07
N ASN A 21 -14.65 4.28 -2.18
CA ASN A 21 -14.38 5.28 -3.22
C ASN A 21 -12.98 5.15 -3.81
N TYR A 22 -12.78 4.20 -4.71
CA TYR A 22 -11.49 4.01 -5.38
C TYR A 22 -11.09 5.14 -6.32
N PHE A 23 -12.00 6.06 -6.66
CA PHE A 23 -11.65 7.28 -7.39
C PHE A 23 -10.62 8.12 -6.64
N GLU A 24 -10.61 8.10 -5.30
CA GLU A 24 -9.63 8.81 -4.49
C GLU A 24 -8.22 8.28 -4.73
N ILE A 25 -8.04 6.95 -4.74
CA ILE A 25 -6.75 6.31 -5.02
C ILE A 25 -6.30 6.61 -6.46
N ALA A 26 -7.19 6.38 -7.43
CA ALA A 26 -6.87 6.60 -8.85
C ALA A 26 -6.55 8.07 -9.14
N HIS A 27 -7.24 9.02 -8.50
CA HIS A 27 -6.95 10.44 -8.63
C HIS A 27 -5.54 10.78 -8.11
N THR A 28 -5.17 10.25 -6.96
CA THR A 28 -3.81 10.41 -6.41
C THR A 28 -2.76 9.90 -7.38
N ILE A 29 -2.92 8.67 -7.89
CA ILE A 29 -1.96 8.07 -8.83
C ILE A 29 -1.84 8.88 -10.13
N ARG A 30 -2.95 9.34 -10.71
CA ARG A 30 -2.92 10.19 -11.91
C ARG A 30 -2.21 11.52 -11.62
N ARG A 31 -2.56 12.19 -10.53
CA ARG A 31 -1.94 13.44 -10.14
C ARG A 31 -0.43 13.32 -9.91
N GLU A 32 0.00 12.20 -9.34
CA GLU A 32 1.41 11.97 -9.01
C GLU A 32 2.24 11.50 -10.20
N PHE A 33 1.73 10.55 -10.99
CA PHE A 33 2.54 9.77 -11.92
C PHE A 33 2.08 9.80 -13.39
N ASP A 34 1.06 10.58 -13.74
CA ASP A 34 0.63 10.70 -15.14
C ASP A 34 1.79 11.13 -16.04
N GLU A 35 1.96 10.44 -17.18
CA GLU A 35 3.07 10.69 -18.11
C GLU A 35 3.03 12.09 -18.73
N ASN A 36 1.84 12.71 -18.81
CA ASN A 36 1.64 14.01 -19.46
C ASN A 36 1.68 15.20 -18.48
N GLY A 37 1.66 14.95 -17.17
CA GLY A 37 1.59 16.07 -16.21
C GLY A 37 1.68 15.70 -14.74
N GLY A 38 2.04 14.46 -14.42
CA GLY A 38 2.20 14.03 -13.02
C GLY A 38 3.30 14.84 -12.32
N ILE A 39 2.98 15.33 -11.11
CA ILE A 39 3.87 16.22 -10.34
C ILE A 39 5.16 15.53 -9.89
N TYR A 40 5.16 14.19 -9.81
CA TYR A 40 6.29 13.36 -9.44
C TYR A 40 6.72 12.41 -10.56
N LYS A 41 6.40 12.76 -11.80
CA LYS A 41 6.82 12.01 -12.98
C LYS A 41 8.33 11.74 -12.95
N GLY A 42 8.69 10.46 -13.13
CA GLY A 42 10.09 10.02 -13.12
C GLY A 42 10.70 9.84 -11.71
N LEU A 43 9.95 10.08 -10.64
CA LEU A 43 10.35 9.77 -9.28
C LEU A 43 9.65 8.50 -8.78
N ARG A 44 10.33 7.77 -7.92
CA ARG A 44 9.72 6.67 -7.16
C ARG A 44 9.49 7.16 -5.74
N LEU A 45 8.23 7.37 -5.36
CA LEU A 45 7.89 7.80 -4.02
C LEU A 45 7.94 6.61 -3.04
N TYR A 46 8.40 6.87 -1.82
CA TYR A 46 8.35 5.92 -0.72
C TYR A 46 6.91 5.78 -0.24
N SER A 47 6.25 4.68 -0.63
CA SER A 47 4.84 4.41 -0.38
C SER A 47 4.67 3.48 0.82
N PHE A 48 3.68 3.75 1.65
CA PHE A 48 3.42 3.03 2.91
C PHE A 48 1.93 3.04 3.25
N VAL A 49 1.48 2.12 4.08
CA VAL A 49 0.10 2.07 4.61
C VAL A 49 0.02 2.56 6.04
N ASP A 50 1.08 2.40 6.79
CA ASP A 50 1.28 2.99 8.12
C ASP A 50 2.78 3.16 8.43
N ASN A 51 3.08 3.88 9.48
CA ASN A 51 4.43 4.11 9.99
C ASN A 51 4.40 4.48 11.49
N HIS A 52 5.55 4.94 12.02
CA HIS A 52 5.68 5.32 13.43
C HIS A 52 4.95 6.61 13.84
N ASP A 53 4.36 7.34 12.88
CA ASP A 53 3.71 8.66 13.11
C ASP A 53 2.21 8.64 12.81
N VAL A 54 1.67 7.56 12.25
CA VAL A 54 0.25 7.43 11.92
C VAL A 54 -0.33 6.15 12.49
N ASP A 55 -1.64 6.13 12.73
CA ASP A 55 -2.33 4.93 13.19
C ASP A 55 -2.04 3.73 12.30
N ARG A 56 -1.90 2.56 12.91
CA ARG A 56 -1.71 1.30 12.21
C ARG A 56 -2.85 1.03 11.25
N ILE A 57 -2.54 0.52 10.05
CA ILE A 57 -3.56 0.27 9.02
C ILE A 57 -4.65 -0.68 9.50
N ALA A 58 -4.30 -1.72 10.27
CA ALA A 58 -5.25 -2.64 10.85
C ALA A 58 -6.25 -1.97 11.81
N SER A 59 -5.88 -0.82 12.41
CA SER A 59 -6.77 -0.02 13.24
C SER A 59 -7.58 1.01 12.46
N LYS A 60 -7.14 1.39 11.24
CA LYS A 60 -7.79 2.43 10.43
C LYS A 60 -8.94 1.90 9.58
N LEU A 61 -8.86 0.64 9.16
CA LEU A 61 -9.85 0.05 8.26
C LEU A 61 -11.16 -0.26 8.99
N ASN A 62 -12.29 0.18 8.41
CA ASN A 62 -13.64 -0.13 8.91
C ASN A 62 -14.02 -1.59 8.65
N VAL A 63 -13.48 -2.18 7.59
CA VAL A 63 -13.65 -3.60 7.22
C VAL A 63 -12.27 -4.24 7.26
N PRO A 64 -11.99 -5.12 8.25
CA PRO A 64 -10.66 -5.69 8.44
C PRO A 64 -10.11 -6.43 7.21
N GLU A 65 -10.98 -7.08 6.44
CA GLU A 65 -10.60 -7.83 5.24
C GLU A 65 -10.05 -6.95 4.11
N HIS A 66 -10.36 -5.66 4.11
CA HIS A 66 -9.79 -4.71 3.15
C HIS A 66 -8.26 -4.58 3.27
N ILE A 67 -7.66 -5.06 4.36
CA ILE A 67 -6.21 -5.05 4.53
C ILE A 67 -5.48 -5.79 3.40
N PHE A 68 -6.07 -6.86 2.87
CA PHE A 68 -5.50 -7.62 1.75
C PHE A 68 -5.47 -6.80 0.45
N THR A 69 -6.55 -6.07 0.17
CA THR A 69 -6.64 -5.18 -1.00
C THR A 69 -5.73 -3.97 -0.87
N VAL A 70 -5.64 -3.39 0.33
CA VAL A 70 -4.72 -2.28 0.63
C VAL A 70 -3.27 -2.67 0.35
N TYR A 71 -2.83 -3.85 0.81
CA TYR A 71 -1.47 -4.32 0.53
C TYR A 71 -1.28 -4.70 -0.94
N THR A 72 -2.30 -5.26 -1.60
CA THR A 72 -2.22 -5.51 -3.04
C THR A 72 -1.95 -4.21 -3.79
N LEU A 73 -2.68 -3.15 -3.49
CA LEU A 73 -2.46 -1.84 -4.11
C LEU A 73 -1.10 -1.23 -3.73
N LEU A 74 -0.66 -1.33 -2.47
CA LEU A 74 0.64 -0.84 -2.05
C LEU A 74 1.79 -1.45 -2.87
N PHE A 75 1.75 -2.77 -3.10
CA PHE A 75 2.82 -3.49 -3.81
C PHE A 75 2.74 -3.39 -5.33
N THR A 76 1.63 -2.95 -5.89
CA THR A 76 1.42 -2.97 -7.35
C THR A 76 1.25 -1.60 -7.99
N LEU A 77 0.84 -0.58 -7.24
CA LEU A 77 0.83 0.81 -7.70
C LEU A 77 2.26 1.36 -7.86
N PRO A 78 2.46 2.44 -8.64
CA PRO A 78 3.76 3.09 -8.75
C PRO A 78 4.31 3.55 -7.39
N GLY A 79 5.60 3.34 -7.16
CA GLY A 79 6.31 3.74 -5.94
C GLY A 79 7.22 2.65 -5.41
N ILE A 80 7.80 2.88 -4.24
CA ILE A 80 8.61 1.93 -3.49
C ILE A 80 7.77 1.46 -2.31
N PRO A 81 7.22 0.24 -2.32
CA PRO A 81 6.41 -0.25 -1.22
C PRO A 81 7.23 -0.44 0.03
N SER A 82 6.72 0.01 1.16
CA SER A 82 7.35 -0.16 2.46
C SER A 82 6.37 -0.70 3.48
N ILE A 83 6.86 -1.60 4.31
CA ILE A 83 6.11 -2.19 5.43
C ILE A 83 6.74 -1.72 6.73
N TYR A 84 5.94 -1.14 7.60
CA TYR A 84 6.35 -0.87 8.95
C TYR A 84 6.25 -2.15 9.80
N TYR A 85 7.25 -2.39 10.66
CA TYR A 85 7.34 -3.65 11.41
C TYR A 85 6.04 -3.99 12.15
N GLY A 86 5.63 -5.23 12.09
CA GLY A 86 4.41 -5.73 12.72
C GLY A 86 3.14 -5.53 11.91
N SER A 87 3.14 -4.65 10.90
CA SER A 87 1.96 -4.44 10.06
C SER A 87 1.69 -5.62 9.14
N GLU A 88 2.72 -6.40 8.79
CA GLU A 88 2.60 -7.67 8.09
C GLU A 88 1.88 -8.77 8.88
N TRP A 89 1.76 -8.57 10.20
CA TRP A 89 1.00 -9.45 11.10
C TRP A 89 -0.36 -8.89 11.48
N GLY A 90 -0.65 -7.62 11.10
CA GLY A 90 -1.89 -6.94 11.44
C GLY A 90 -1.90 -6.30 12.81
N ILE A 91 -0.72 -5.94 13.36
CA ILE A 91 -0.62 -5.23 14.64
C ILE A 91 -1.50 -3.97 14.61
N GLN A 92 -2.31 -3.81 15.63
CA GLN A 92 -3.15 -2.65 15.84
C GLN A 92 -2.44 -1.58 16.68
N GLY A 93 -2.83 -0.33 16.51
CA GLY A 93 -2.36 0.81 17.29
C GLY A 93 -2.98 2.11 16.80
N ARG A 94 -3.39 2.95 17.75
CA ARG A 94 -3.90 4.30 17.49
C ARG A 94 -3.16 5.29 18.36
N LYS A 95 -2.97 6.51 17.86
CA LYS A 95 -2.46 7.61 18.68
C LYS A 95 -3.45 7.91 19.80
N GLU A 96 -2.93 8.07 21.00
CA GLU A 96 -3.72 8.40 22.18
C GLU A 96 -3.24 9.72 22.79
N GLY A 97 -4.05 10.77 22.68
CA GLY A 97 -3.74 12.07 23.29
C GLY A 97 -2.41 12.70 22.83
N GLY A 98 -1.96 12.37 21.62
CA GLY A 98 -0.66 12.83 21.09
C GLY A 98 0.52 11.90 21.43
N ASN A 99 0.27 10.80 22.14
CA ASN A 99 1.27 9.78 22.43
C ASN A 99 1.36 8.77 21.27
N ASP A 100 2.57 8.54 20.76
CA ASP A 100 2.88 7.62 19.67
C ASP A 100 3.28 6.21 20.15
N ASP A 101 3.44 5.98 21.45
CA ASP A 101 3.86 4.68 21.99
C ASP A 101 3.00 3.51 21.52
N PRO A 102 1.64 3.63 21.40
CA PRO A 102 0.80 2.55 20.90
C PRO A 102 1.12 2.16 19.43
N LEU A 103 1.77 3.05 18.68
CA LEU A 103 2.19 2.79 17.30
C LEU A 103 3.51 2.02 17.23
N ARG A 104 4.26 1.96 18.33
CA ARG A 104 5.65 1.47 18.41
C ARG A 104 5.81 0.37 19.47
N PRO A 105 4.94 -0.67 19.48
CA PRO A 105 5.04 -1.72 20.51
C PRO A 105 6.38 -2.45 20.40
N ALA A 106 6.92 -2.85 21.55
CA ALA A 106 8.01 -3.83 21.56
C ALA A 106 7.43 -5.16 21.06
N VAL A 107 8.11 -5.78 20.09
CA VAL A 107 7.70 -7.05 19.50
C VAL A 107 8.75 -8.10 19.77
N ASP A 108 8.35 -9.21 20.38
CA ASP A 108 9.15 -10.44 20.40
C ASP A 108 8.95 -11.13 19.05
N ILE A 109 10.00 -11.15 18.24
CA ILE A 109 9.95 -11.67 16.87
C ILE A 109 9.71 -13.18 16.87
N GLU A 110 10.27 -13.91 17.82
CA GLU A 110 10.12 -15.37 17.89
C GLU A 110 8.67 -15.73 18.23
N GLU A 111 8.08 -15.05 19.21
CA GLU A 111 6.67 -15.22 19.58
C GLU A 111 5.73 -14.80 18.43
N ALA A 112 5.97 -13.65 17.80
CA ALA A 112 5.17 -13.15 16.71
C ALA A 112 5.19 -14.05 15.44
N LEU A 113 6.32 -14.71 15.18
CA LEU A 113 6.43 -15.69 14.08
C LEU A 113 5.72 -17.01 14.41
N LEU A 114 5.71 -17.42 15.68
CA LEU A 114 5.00 -18.62 16.12
C LEU A 114 3.47 -18.42 16.20
N HIS A 115 3.06 -17.23 16.60
CA HIS A 115 1.67 -16.87 16.86
C HIS A 115 1.30 -15.52 16.22
N PRO A 116 1.36 -15.40 14.87
CA PRO A 116 1.01 -14.15 14.22
C PRO A 116 -0.49 -13.85 14.40
N ASP A 117 -0.83 -12.60 14.70
CA ASP A 117 -2.23 -12.15 14.84
C ASP A 117 -3.05 -12.45 13.58
N ASN A 118 -2.43 -12.32 12.40
CA ASN A 118 -3.03 -12.67 11.12
C ASN A 118 -2.08 -13.46 10.23
N PRO A 119 -2.02 -14.81 10.36
CA PRO A 119 -1.11 -15.64 9.59
C PRO A 119 -1.41 -15.64 8.08
N GLN A 120 -2.64 -15.34 7.67
CA GLN A 120 -3.00 -15.22 6.26
C GLN A 120 -2.44 -13.93 5.67
N LEU A 121 -2.46 -12.83 6.43
CA LEU A 121 -1.87 -11.57 6.00
C LEU A 121 -0.36 -11.69 5.80
N LEU A 122 0.35 -12.33 6.74
CA LEU A 122 1.79 -12.56 6.60
C LEU A 122 2.12 -13.31 5.30
N LYS A 123 1.36 -14.38 5.00
CA LYS A 123 1.52 -15.14 3.74
C LYS A 123 1.24 -14.27 2.52
N TRP A 124 0.20 -13.44 2.59
CA TRP A 124 -0.19 -12.54 1.50
C TRP A 124 0.87 -11.49 1.21
N VAL A 125 1.33 -10.80 2.24
CA VAL A 125 2.39 -9.79 2.14
C VAL A 125 3.69 -10.40 1.62
N THR A 126 4.05 -11.60 2.09
CA THR A 126 5.22 -12.35 1.59
C THR A 126 5.09 -12.68 0.11
N LEU A 127 3.90 -13.11 -0.34
CA LEU A 127 3.63 -13.39 -1.75
C LEU A 127 3.74 -12.12 -2.60
N LEU A 128 3.11 -11.02 -2.16
CA LEU A 128 3.18 -9.73 -2.86
C LEU A 128 4.61 -9.20 -2.97
N GLY A 129 5.42 -9.33 -1.91
CA GLY A 129 6.83 -8.96 -1.93
C GLY A 129 7.64 -9.77 -2.95
N ARG A 130 7.38 -11.08 -3.06
CA ARG A 130 8.00 -11.93 -4.08
C ARG A 130 7.59 -11.52 -5.49
N ILE A 131 6.30 -11.33 -5.73
CA ILE A 131 5.78 -10.87 -7.02
C ILE A 131 6.44 -9.54 -7.38
N HIS A 132 6.43 -8.56 -6.47
CA HIS A 132 7.04 -7.25 -6.73
C HIS A 132 8.53 -7.34 -7.07
N SER A 133 9.27 -8.23 -6.41
CA SER A 133 10.71 -8.40 -6.65
C SER A 133 11.04 -9.17 -7.94
N GLN A 134 10.14 -10.00 -8.43
CA GLN A 134 10.33 -10.83 -9.62
C GLN A 134 9.81 -10.17 -10.89
N GLU A 135 8.94 -9.17 -10.77
CA GLU A 135 8.24 -8.55 -11.88
C GLU A 135 8.71 -7.10 -12.09
N PRO A 136 9.68 -6.86 -12.97
CA PRO A 136 10.23 -5.53 -13.21
C PRO A 136 9.18 -4.49 -13.60
N ALA A 137 8.08 -4.91 -14.23
CA ALA A 137 6.97 -4.03 -14.57
C ALA A 137 6.33 -3.37 -13.34
N LEU A 138 6.36 -4.00 -12.16
CA LEU A 138 5.86 -3.40 -10.92
C LEU A 138 6.79 -2.30 -10.38
N ALA A 139 8.10 -2.44 -10.60
CA ALA A 139 9.07 -1.43 -10.19
C ALA A 139 9.12 -0.26 -11.19
N ASP A 140 9.29 -0.55 -12.49
CA ASP A 140 9.65 0.41 -13.53
C ASP A 140 8.59 0.61 -14.62
N GLY A 141 7.53 -0.21 -14.64
CA GLY A 141 6.50 -0.14 -15.65
C GLY A 141 5.66 1.13 -15.55
N ARG A 142 5.23 1.67 -16.70
CA ARG A 142 4.22 2.74 -16.72
C ARG A 142 2.89 2.24 -16.17
N TYR A 143 2.18 3.13 -15.54
CA TYR A 143 0.81 2.87 -15.06
C TYR A 143 -0.21 3.18 -16.17
N GLN A 144 -1.21 2.32 -16.29
CA GLN A 144 -2.36 2.53 -17.17
C GLN A 144 -3.64 2.05 -16.50
N GLU A 145 -4.57 2.96 -16.27
CA GLU A 145 -5.91 2.62 -15.76
C GLU A 145 -6.70 1.85 -16.82
N LEU A 146 -7.39 0.79 -16.40
CA LEU A 146 -8.23 -0.05 -17.26
C LEU A 146 -9.72 0.03 -16.90
N LEU A 147 -10.03 0.01 -15.60
CA LEU A 147 -11.39 0.09 -15.07
C LEU A 147 -11.38 0.85 -13.75
N LEU A 148 -12.33 1.73 -13.58
CA LEU A 148 -12.52 2.43 -12.31
C LEU A 148 -14.00 2.62 -12.01
N THR A 149 -14.42 2.11 -10.86
CA THR A 149 -15.71 2.38 -10.23
C THR A 149 -15.49 2.71 -8.77
N ASN A 150 -16.54 2.96 -8.03
CA ASN A 150 -16.41 3.17 -6.58
C ASN A 150 -15.80 1.96 -5.83
N ARG A 151 -16.03 0.74 -6.34
CA ARG A 151 -15.66 -0.51 -5.64
C ARG A 151 -14.86 -1.50 -6.48
N GLN A 152 -14.48 -1.11 -7.67
CA GLN A 152 -13.66 -1.94 -8.58
C GLN A 152 -12.59 -1.07 -9.17
N TYR A 153 -11.38 -1.53 -9.15
CA TYR A 153 -10.25 -0.81 -9.71
C TYR A 153 -9.33 -1.81 -10.41
N ALA A 154 -9.13 -1.59 -11.70
CA ALA A 154 -8.19 -2.38 -12.48
C ALA A 154 -7.24 -1.46 -13.24
N PHE A 155 -5.97 -1.83 -13.26
CA PHE A 155 -4.92 -1.12 -13.97
C PHE A 155 -3.85 -2.09 -14.48
N ALA A 156 -3.04 -1.64 -15.41
CA ALA A 156 -1.86 -2.35 -15.89
C ALA A 156 -0.58 -1.61 -15.48
N ARG A 157 0.48 -2.38 -15.24
CA ARG A 157 1.86 -1.93 -15.17
C ARG A 157 2.60 -2.52 -16.36
N ILE A 158 3.11 -1.68 -17.25
CA ILE A 158 3.62 -2.08 -18.57
C ILE A 158 5.08 -1.67 -18.70
N LEU A 159 5.94 -2.64 -19.03
CA LEU A 159 7.37 -2.44 -19.28
C LEU A 159 7.75 -3.12 -20.60
N GLY A 160 8.06 -2.32 -21.64
CA GLY A 160 8.28 -2.86 -22.98
C GLY A 160 7.06 -3.56 -23.54
N GLU A 161 7.19 -4.84 -23.91
CA GLU A 161 6.10 -5.68 -24.42
C GLU A 161 5.41 -6.50 -23.33
N GLU A 162 5.92 -6.46 -22.11
CA GLU A 162 5.37 -7.19 -20.96
C GLU A 162 4.48 -6.29 -20.09
N GLY A 163 3.49 -6.90 -19.46
CA GLY A 163 2.60 -6.16 -18.56
C GLY A 163 1.91 -7.05 -17.54
N ILE A 164 1.61 -6.44 -16.40
CA ILE A 164 0.85 -7.06 -15.31
C ILE A 164 -0.46 -6.30 -15.17
N VAL A 165 -1.55 -7.05 -15.14
CA VAL A 165 -2.89 -6.52 -14.84
C VAL A 165 -3.21 -6.81 -13.38
N VAL A 166 -3.61 -5.78 -12.67
CA VAL A 166 -4.09 -5.85 -11.29
C VAL A 166 -5.56 -5.47 -11.27
N ALA A 167 -6.38 -6.25 -10.58
CA ALA A 167 -7.79 -5.98 -10.35
C ALA A 167 -8.17 -6.21 -8.89
N VAL A 168 -8.84 -5.25 -8.28
CA VAL A 168 -9.33 -5.28 -6.90
C VAL A 168 -10.77 -4.80 -6.83
#